data_43de53680320ada51307686109530e4e
#
_entry.id   43de53680320ada51307686109530e4e
#
_cell.length_a   1.000
_cell.length_b   1.000
_cell.length_c   1.000
_cell.angle_alpha   90.00
_cell.angle_beta   90.00
_cell.angle_gamma   90.00
#
_symmetry.space_group_name_H-M   'P 1'
#
loop_
_entity.id
_entity.type
_entity.pdbx_description
1 polymer ?
#
loop_
_entity_poly.entity_id
_entity_poly.type
_entity_poly.pdbx_seq_one_letter_code
_entity_poly.pdbx_strand_id
1 'polypeptide(L)'
;MKELLPRKTAGACLLSFFLLFAVAAQAQDEAIKPVPILTGSTAYFTRFNAGEASDVPSVNPLLLVPVGDKWLIEAKGYYSETFAKGDEGYYEHEGSYGLVYAQVDYLANRYVTLTAGRFITPFGIYGERLAPNWIRALQVSPLTVPVTSGSALGGMMRGGFPVGSQKKVNLNYAFYFSSNNTHHLLATDRSTGGRIGFFLPGPRLEIGASFQQLLQGNRSHAAGLHAEWQPNKLPLTLRSEYVHSSGLKGSGYWIESVYRLSQVPYMRRLELAGRAQQFFADPKLTSAQASRLGALGEDTNQGDFGVNYYLLRDVRASASYGRQFAFGKDANLWVVGLTYRFIVPLGPKGGAL
;
A
#
# COMPACT_ATOMS: atom_id res chain seq x y z
N MET A 1 14.32 -35.57 6.34
CA MET A 1 12.92 -36.01 6.45
C MET A 1 12.09 -34.73 6.54
N LYS A 2 11.58 -34.22 5.42
CA LYS A 2 10.77 -33.01 5.35
C LYS A 2 9.31 -33.44 5.33
N GLU A 3 8.57 -33.12 6.37
CA GLU A 3 7.13 -33.36 6.44
C GLU A 3 6.40 -32.44 5.47
N LEU A 4 5.72 -33.03 4.51
CA LEU A 4 4.79 -32.40 3.60
C LEU A 4 3.50 -32.10 4.36
N LEU A 5 3.28 -30.88 4.78
CA LEU A 5 1.99 -30.41 5.28
C LEU A 5 0.93 -30.42 4.14
N PRO A 6 -0.29 -30.87 4.41
CA PRO A 6 -1.31 -31.09 3.37
C PRO A 6 -1.83 -29.75 2.82
N ARG A 7 -1.61 -29.51 1.53
CA ARG A 7 -2.08 -28.38 0.72
C ARG A 7 -3.62 -28.14 0.69
N LYS A 8 -4.42 -29.01 1.34
CA LYS A 8 -5.89 -28.98 1.22
C LYS A 8 -6.62 -28.06 2.21
N THR A 9 -5.96 -27.56 3.25
CA THR A 9 -6.62 -26.76 4.30
C THR A 9 -6.74 -25.27 4.01
N ALA A 10 -5.87 -24.70 3.17
CA ALA A 10 -5.90 -23.27 2.86
C ALA A 10 -7.10 -22.87 1.99
N GLY A 11 -7.51 -23.74 1.05
CA GLY A 11 -8.68 -23.49 0.20
C GLY A 11 -10.01 -23.52 0.94
N ALA A 12 -10.12 -24.38 1.96
CA ALA A 12 -11.34 -24.53 2.75
C ALA A 12 -11.60 -23.31 3.66
N CYS A 13 -10.56 -22.70 4.23
CA CYS A 13 -10.71 -21.49 5.04
C CYS A 13 -11.13 -20.27 4.22
N LEU A 14 -10.62 -20.10 3.01
CA LEU A 14 -11.05 -19.03 2.11
C LEU A 14 -12.51 -19.20 1.68
N LEU A 15 -12.93 -20.42 1.35
CA LEU A 15 -14.32 -20.70 0.97
C LEU A 15 -15.28 -20.51 2.15
N SER A 16 -14.90 -20.90 3.36
CA SER A 16 -15.71 -20.72 4.58
C SER A 16 -15.87 -19.24 4.94
N PHE A 17 -14.85 -18.42 4.69
CA PHE A 17 -14.91 -16.98 4.87
C PHE A 17 -15.90 -16.33 3.88
N PHE A 18 -15.93 -16.79 2.62
CA PHE A 18 -16.89 -16.31 1.61
C PHE A 18 -18.34 -16.76 1.91
N LEU A 19 -18.55 -17.97 2.46
CA LEU A 19 -19.88 -18.48 2.78
C LEU A 19 -20.53 -17.79 3.98
N LEU A 20 -19.76 -17.39 4.99
CA LEU A 20 -20.27 -16.62 6.13
C LEU A 20 -20.80 -15.24 5.72
N PHE A 21 -20.26 -14.63 4.66
CA PHE A 21 -20.71 -13.34 4.14
C PHE A 21 -21.99 -13.43 3.31
N ALA A 22 -22.28 -14.58 2.68
CA ALA A 22 -23.50 -14.75 1.88
C ALA A 22 -24.78 -14.78 2.75
N VAL A 23 -24.67 -15.15 4.03
CA VAL A 23 -25.82 -15.21 4.97
C VAL A 23 -26.16 -13.84 5.55
N ALA A 24 -25.21 -12.94 5.72
CA ALA A 24 -25.44 -11.60 6.26
C ALA A 24 -26.15 -10.65 5.26
N ALA A 25 -26.16 -10.98 3.97
CA ALA A 25 -26.75 -10.15 2.92
C ALA A 25 -28.29 -10.27 2.79
N GLN A 26 -28.93 -11.18 3.54
CA GLN A 26 -30.38 -11.46 3.40
C GLN A 26 -31.31 -10.64 4.31
N ALA A 27 -30.79 -9.74 5.14
CA ALA A 27 -31.58 -8.99 6.12
C ALA A 27 -31.62 -7.48 5.83
N GLN A 28 -32.01 -7.07 4.62
CA GLN A 28 -32.13 -5.66 4.31
C GLN A 28 -33.50 -5.31 3.70
N ASP A 29 -34.13 -4.26 4.26
CA ASP A 29 -35.30 -3.60 3.74
C ASP A 29 -35.07 -2.98 2.34
N GLU A 30 -36.12 -2.77 1.56
CA GLU A 30 -36.11 -2.42 0.13
C GLU A 30 -35.52 -1.04 -0.25
N ALA A 31 -34.89 -0.30 0.65
CA ALA A 31 -34.12 0.90 0.35
C ALA A 31 -32.80 0.52 -0.35
N ILE A 32 -32.52 1.09 -1.51
CA ILE A 32 -31.33 0.94 -2.39
C ILE A 32 -30.32 -0.05 -1.84
N LYS A 33 -30.42 -1.34 -2.24
CA LYS A 33 -29.54 -2.39 -1.71
C LYS A 33 -28.09 -2.11 -2.12
N PRO A 34 -27.20 -1.78 -1.18
CA PRO A 34 -25.81 -1.54 -1.50
C PRO A 34 -25.20 -2.83 -2.09
N VAL A 35 -24.60 -2.71 -3.25
CA VAL A 35 -24.07 -3.85 -3.99
C VAL A 35 -22.63 -4.11 -3.56
N PRO A 36 -22.27 -5.32 -3.11
CA PRO A 36 -20.89 -5.68 -2.89
C PRO A 36 -20.06 -5.55 -4.17
N ILE A 37 -18.83 -5.10 -4.03
CA ILE A 37 -17.91 -4.85 -5.15
C ILE A 37 -16.63 -5.67 -4.94
N LEU A 38 -16.28 -6.49 -5.92
CA LEU A 38 -14.94 -7.06 -6.03
C LEU A 38 -14.12 -6.18 -6.98
N THR A 39 -13.06 -5.58 -6.50
CA THR A 39 -12.17 -4.74 -7.30
C THR A 39 -10.71 -5.13 -7.05
N GLY A 40 -9.80 -4.55 -7.78
CA GLY A 40 -8.38 -4.80 -7.57
C GLY A 40 -7.56 -4.63 -8.84
N SER A 41 -6.40 -5.26 -8.85
CA SER A 41 -5.54 -5.28 -10.02
C SER A 41 -4.84 -6.62 -10.19
N THR A 42 -4.61 -6.99 -11.45
CA THR A 42 -3.62 -7.99 -11.84
C THR A 42 -2.45 -7.27 -12.49
N ALA A 43 -1.26 -7.79 -12.32
CA ALA A 43 -0.07 -7.24 -12.95
C ALA A 43 0.91 -8.35 -13.34
N TYR A 44 1.66 -8.08 -14.38
CA TYR A 44 2.82 -8.87 -14.77
C TYR A 44 4.00 -7.92 -14.96
N PHE A 45 5.06 -8.13 -14.19
CA PHE A 45 6.27 -7.32 -14.25
C PHE A 45 7.47 -8.20 -14.48
N THR A 46 8.32 -7.80 -15.43
CA THR A 46 9.70 -8.29 -15.52
C THR A 46 10.61 -7.29 -14.83
N ARG A 47 11.40 -7.76 -13.89
CA ARG A 47 12.37 -6.99 -13.13
C ARG A 47 13.78 -7.43 -13.49
N PHE A 48 14.67 -6.46 -13.64
CA PHE A 48 16.10 -6.70 -13.80
C PHE A 48 16.82 -5.97 -12.67
N ASN A 49 17.58 -6.71 -11.87
CA ASN A 49 18.34 -6.20 -10.75
C ASN A 49 19.75 -6.80 -10.79
N ALA A 50 20.78 -5.95 -10.89
CA ALA A 50 22.18 -6.36 -10.90
C ALA A 50 22.53 -7.47 -11.93
N GLY A 51 21.82 -7.53 -13.05
CA GLY A 51 22.02 -8.54 -14.10
C GLY A 51 21.11 -9.77 -13.98
N GLU A 52 20.37 -9.92 -12.91
CA GLU A 52 19.39 -10.98 -12.73
C GLU A 52 18.00 -10.51 -13.22
N ALA A 53 17.29 -11.39 -13.92
CA ALA A 53 15.96 -11.15 -14.39
C ALA A 53 14.95 -12.00 -13.60
N SER A 54 13.82 -11.40 -13.24
CA SER A 54 12.68 -12.12 -12.65
C SER A 54 11.35 -11.65 -13.20
N ASP A 55 10.44 -12.59 -13.40
CA ASP A 55 9.07 -12.34 -13.80
C ASP A 55 8.13 -12.48 -12.60
N VAL A 56 7.27 -11.50 -12.39
CA VAL A 56 6.42 -11.40 -11.21
C VAL A 56 4.96 -11.17 -11.61
N PRO A 57 4.20 -12.22 -11.96
CA PRO A 57 2.75 -12.15 -12.01
C PRO A 57 2.17 -11.93 -10.62
N SER A 58 1.13 -11.10 -10.53
CA SER A 58 0.47 -10.82 -9.25
C SER A 58 -1.00 -10.48 -9.41
N VAL A 59 -1.77 -10.79 -8.37
CA VAL A 59 -3.19 -10.45 -8.25
C VAL A 59 -3.43 -9.85 -6.86
N ASN A 60 -4.12 -8.69 -6.83
CA ASN A 60 -4.40 -7.95 -5.61
C ASN A 60 -5.91 -7.67 -5.51
N PRO A 61 -6.74 -8.65 -5.10
CA PRO A 61 -8.17 -8.47 -4.97
C PRO A 61 -8.53 -7.65 -3.72
N LEU A 62 -9.56 -6.83 -3.84
CA LEU A 62 -10.19 -6.06 -2.78
C LEU A 62 -11.70 -6.29 -2.84
N LEU A 63 -12.26 -6.82 -1.78
CA LEU A 63 -13.70 -6.98 -1.58
C LEU A 63 -14.21 -5.82 -0.72
N LEU A 64 -15.26 -5.16 -1.18
CA LEU A 64 -15.99 -4.11 -0.48
C LEU A 64 -17.44 -4.56 -0.31
N VAL A 65 -17.92 -4.70 0.93
CA VAL A 65 -19.29 -5.10 1.25
C VAL A 65 -19.93 -4.04 2.13
N PRO A 66 -20.67 -3.10 1.55
CA PRO A 66 -21.49 -2.17 2.33
C PRO A 66 -22.67 -2.91 2.97
N VAL A 67 -22.94 -2.61 4.25
CA VAL A 67 -24.01 -3.21 5.03
C VAL A 67 -24.84 -2.09 5.68
N GLY A 68 -26.02 -1.83 5.12
CA GLY A 68 -26.80 -0.63 5.47
C GLY A 68 -26.02 0.64 5.18
N ASP A 69 -26.39 1.71 5.87
CA ASP A 69 -25.85 3.06 5.62
C ASP A 69 -24.58 3.39 6.41
N LYS A 70 -24.21 2.54 7.38
CA LYS A 70 -23.14 2.85 8.34
C LYS A 70 -22.00 1.88 8.40
N TRP A 71 -22.13 0.70 7.81
CA TRP A 71 -21.13 -0.34 7.90
C TRP A 71 -20.49 -0.63 6.55
N LEU A 72 -19.19 -0.79 6.55
CA LEU A 72 -18.43 -1.29 5.39
C LEU A 72 -17.50 -2.39 5.86
N ILE A 73 -17.56 -3.52 5.17
CA ILE A 73 -16.60 -4.60 5.37
C ILE A 73 -15.63 -4.56 4.19
N GLU A 74 -14.34 -4.55 4.50
CA GLU A 74 -13.28 -4.52 3.51
C GLU A 74 -12.31 -5.67 3.73
N ALA A 75 -11.92 -6.37 2.67
CA ALA A 75 -10.88 -7.38 2.72
C ALA A 75 -10.00 -7.29 1.48
N LYS A 76 -8.70 -7.16 1.67
CA LYS A 76 -7.69 -7.09 0.60
C LYS A 76 -6.68 -8.21 0.76
N GLY A 77 -6.56 -9.04 -0.25
CA GLY A 77 -5.52 -10.04 -0.37
C GLY A 77 -4.45 -9.67 -1.38
N TYR A 78 -3.42 -10.47 -1.42
CA TYR A 78 -2.46 -10.48 -2.52
C TYR A 78 -2.01 -11.91 -2.80
N TYR A 79 -1.69 -12.15 -4.05
CA TYR A 79 -0.98 -13.33 -4.52
C TYR A 79 0.06 -12.87 -5.54
N SER A 80 1.28 -13.37 -5.45
CA SER A 80 2.32 -13.16 -6.45
C SER A 80 3.21 -14.38 -6.54
N GLU A 81 3.71 -14.65 -7.72
CA GLU A 81 4.80 -15.59 -7.95
C GLU A 81 6.00 -14.84 -8.51
N THR A 82 7.18 -15.28 -8.14
CA THR A 82 8.44 -14.79 -8.71
C THR A 82 9.10 -15.96 -9.41
N PHE A 83 9.35 -15.79 -10.69
CA PHE A 83 10.12 -16.73 -11.51
C PHE A 83 11.47 -16.10 -11.76
N ALA A 84 12.54 -16.70 -11.27
CA ALA A 84 13.91 -16.24 -11.46
C ALA A 84 14.78 -17.38 -11.98
N LYS A 85 15.80 -17.04 -12.75
CA LYS A 85 16.79 -18.03 -13.18
C LYS A 85 17.75 -18.30 -12.02
N GLY A 86 17.76 -19.52 -11.51
CA GLY A 86 18.68 -19.96 -10.47
C GLY A 86 20.12 -20.14 -11.00
N ASP A 87 21.04 -20.31 -10.07
CA ASP A 87 22.49 -20.47 -10.36
C ASP A 87 22.80 -21.66 -11.29
N GLU A 88 21.97 -22.72 -11.22
CA GLU A 88 22.10 -23.91 -12.07
C GLU A 88 21.46 -23.74 -13.47
N GLY A 89 20.92 -22.56 -13.78
CA GLY A 89 20.30 -22.26 -15.07
C GLY A 89 18.85 -22.71 -15.21
N TYR A 90 18.26 -23.36 -14.22
CA TYR A 90 16.85 -23.70 -14.15
C TYR A 90 16.04 -22.51 -13.59
N TYR A 91 14.79 -22.41 -14.01
CA TYR A 91 13.88 -21.43 -13.43
C TYR A 91 13.38 -21.91 -12.07
N GLU A 92 13.65 -21.13 -11.05
CA GLU A 92 13.09 -21.29 -9.71
C GLU A 92 11.84 -20.44 -9.58
N HIS A 93 10.87 -20.87 -8.81
CA HIS A 93 9.69 -20.10 -8.53
C HIS A 93 9.40 -20.04 -7.03
N GLU A 94 9.02 -18.85 -6.56
CA GLU A 94 8.62 -18.61 -5.19
C GLU A 94 7.25 -17.93 -5.17
N GLY A 95 6.27 -18.61 -4.59
CA GLY A 95 4.92 -18.10 -4.40
C GLY A 95 4.78 -17.34 -3.08
N SER A 96 4.20 -16.15 -3.12
CA SER A 96 3.86 -15.35 -1.95
C SER A 96 2.39 -14.96 -1.98
N TYR A 97 1.70 -15.18 -0.87
CA TYR A 97 0.30 -14.79 -0.72
C TYR A 97 0.00 -14.36 0.71
N GLY A 98 -1.01 -13.54 0.88
CA GLY A 98 -1.40 -13.11 2.20
C GLY A 98 -2.60 -12.18 2.23
N LEU A 99 -3.02 -11.91 3.45
CA LEU A 99 -4.05 -10.94 3.77
C LEU A 99 -3.37 -9.60 4.08
N VAL A 100 -3.59 -8.59 3.24
CA VAL A 100 -3.08 -7.23 3.48
C VAL A 100 -3.86 -6.61 4.64
N TYR A 101 -5.20 -6.62 4.53
CA TYR A 101 -6.11 -6.23 5.60
C TYR A 101 -7.48 -6.91 5.47
N ALA A 102 -8.19 -7.02 6.59
CA ALA A 102 -9.59 -7.39 6.67
C ALA A 102 -10.18 -6.66 7.86
N GLN A 103 -11.08 -5.73 7.59
CA GLN A 103 -11.58 -4.79 8.57
C GLN A 103 -13.08 -4.55 8.41
N VAL A 104 -13.68 -4.08 9.48
CA VAL A 104 -15.06 -3.58 9.52
C VAL A 104 -15.00 -2.12 9.93
N ASP A 105 -15.57 -1.27 9.11
CA ASP A 105 -15.70 0.17 9.36
C ASP A 105 -17.13 0.51 9.76
N TYR A 106 -17.29 1.28 10.83
CA TYR A 106 -18.55 1.82 11.30
C TYR A 106 -18.53 3.34 11.22
N LEU A 107 -19.39 3.90 10.39
CA LEU A 107 -19.57 5.34 10.27
C LEU A 107 -20.43 5.85 11.44
N ALA A 108 -19.78 6.19 12.56
CA ALA A 108 -20.47 6.70 13.74
C ALA A 108 -21.20 8.04 13.44
N ASN A 109 -20.51 8.94 12.75
CA ASN A 109 -21.07 10.17 12.20
C ASN A 109 -20.19 10.68 11.05
N ARG A 110 -20.53 11.81 10.44
CA ARG A 110 -19.79 12.41 9.30
C ARG A 110 -18.33 12.76 9.59
N TYR A 111 -17.91 12.74 10.83
CA TYR A 111 -16.56 13.11 11.25
C TYR A 111 -15.74 11.94 11.79
N VAL A 112 -16.40 10.86 12.20
CA VAL A 112 -15.79 9.74 12.92
C VAL A 112 -16.19 8.42 12.28
N THR A 113 -15.18 7.66 11.88
CA THR A 113 -15.27 6.25 11.48
C THR A 113 -14.47 5.42 12.49
N LEU A 114 -15.09 4.36 12.99
CA LEU A 114 -14.44 3.37 13.83
C LEU A 114 -14.12 2.15 12.99
N THR A 115 -12.89 1.69 13.05
CA THR A 115 -12.41 0.51 12.30
C THR A 115 -12.00 -0.56 13.31
N ALA A 116 -12.39 -1.80 13.06
CA ALA A 116 -11.95 -2.97 13.82
C ALA A 116 -11.49 -4.08 12.87
N GLY A 117 -10.47 -4.84 13.26
CA GLY A 117 -9.91 -5.94 12.47
C GLY A 117 -8.44 -5.74 12.16
N ARG A 118 -7.97 -6.36 11.09
CA ARG A 118 -6.61 -6.13 10.57
C ARG A 118 -6.65 -5.01 9.54
N PHE A 119 -5.94 -3.93 9.80
CA PHE A 119 -5.87 -2.75 8.96
C PHE A 119 -4.41 -2.35 8.68
N ILE A 120 -4.20 -1.52 7.67
CA ILE A 120 -2.88 -0.90 7.41
C ILE A 120 -2.69 0.22 8.44
N THR A 121 -1.51 0.28 9.09
CA THR A 121 -1.21 1.34 10.04
C THR A 121 -1.21 2.70 9.34
N PRO A 122 -1.90 3.71 9.91
CA PRO A 122 -1.96 5.05 9.32
C PRO A 122 -0.65 5.81 9.57
N PHE A 123 0.42 5.40 8.88
CA PHE A 123 1.73 6.05 8.94
C PHE A 123 2.12 6.55 7.56
N GLY A 124 2.46 7.84 7.44
CA GLY A 124 2.80 8.45 6.16
C GLY A 124 1.64 8.42 5.15
N ILE A 125 2.01 8.44 3.87
CA ILE A 125 1.06 8.37 2.75
C ILE A 125 1.27 7.14 1.86
N TYR A 126 2.48 6.55 1.86
CA TYR A 126 2.78 5.48 0.92
C TYR A 126 2.01 4.19 1.21
N GLY A 127 2.10 3.66 2.42
CA GLY A 127 1.53 2.35 2.76
C GLY A 127 0.02 2.27 2.53
N GLU A 128 -0.71 3.26 3.01
CA GLU A 128 -2.17 3.29 2.96
C GLU A 128 -2.72 3.71 1.59
N ARG A 129 -2.09 4.71 0.93
CA ARG A 129 -2.65 5.35 -0.26
C ARG A 129 -1.98 4.95 -1.57
N LEU A 130 -0.65 4.74 -1.58
CA LEU A 130 0.13 4.61 -2.81
C LEU A 130 0.62 3.18 -3.10
N ALA A 131 0.59 2.28 -2.11
CA ALA A 131 1.11 0.92 -2.27
C ALA A 131 0.43 0.05 -3.35
N PRO A 132 -0.87 0.21 -3.69
CA PRO A 132 -1.48 -0.63 -4.73
C PRO A 132 -0.83 -0.43 -6.11
N ASN A 133 -0.58 -1.53 -6.83
CA ASN A 133 0.08 -1.52 -8.15
C ASN A 133 -0.54 -0.57 -9.18
N TRP A 134 -1.86 -0.40 -9.13
CA TRP A 134 -2.57 0.50 -10.03
C TRP A 134 -2.34 1.98 -9.70
N ILE A 135 -2.14 2.32 -8.43
CA ILE A 135 -2.07 3.72 -7.96
C ILE A 135 -0.64 4.25 -8.06
N ARG A 136 0.37 3.42 -7.77
CA ARG A 136 1.76 3.87 -7.80
C ARG A 136 2.22 4.20 -9.21
N ALA A 137 2.94 5.31 -9.37
CA ALA A 137 3.50 5.73 -10.64
C ALA A 137 4.81 4.99 -10.97
N LEU A 138 5.62 4.69 -9.96
CA LEU A 138 6.83 3.88 -10.04
C LEU A 138 6.61 2.52 -9.41
N GLN A 139 7.03 1.43 -10.06
CA GLN A 139 6.79 0.07 -9.57
C GLN A 139 7.77 -0.35 -8.47
N VAL A 140 8.89 0.32 -8.35
CA VAL A 140 9.82 0.17 -7.22
C VAL A 140 9.27 0.93 -6.01
N SER A 141 9.24 0.29 -4.86
CA SER A 141 8.79 0.91 -3.60
C SER A 141 9.84 1.89 -3.05
N PRO A 142 9.45 2.92 -2.29
CA PRO A 142 10.41 3.76 -1.59
C PRO A 142 11.30 2.98 -0.61
N LEU A 143 12.54 3.41 -0.43
CA LEU A 143 13.49 2.81 0.51
C LEU A 143 13.03 2.91 1.97
N THR A 144 12.14 3.85 2.29
CA THR A 144 11.57 4.04 3.64
C THR A 144 10.44 3.06 3.98
N VAL A 145 9.93 2.29 3.02
CA VAL A 145 8.82 1.35 3.23
C VAL A 145 9.02 0.42 4.43
N PRO A 146 10.20 -0.17 4.66
CA PRO A 146 10.42 -1.03 5.82
C PRO A 146 10.18 -0.34 7.17
N VAL A 147 10.31 0.99 7.24
CA VAL A 147 10.06 1.79 8.44
C VAL A 147 8.58 2.20 8.56
N THR A 148 7.95 2.51 7.42
CA THR A 148 6.62 3.13 7.38
C THR A 148 5.47 2.14 7.18
N SER A 149 5.72 1.00 6.52
CA SER A 149 4.68 0.02 6.24
C SER A 149 4.45 -0.92 7.41
N GLY A 150 3.19 -1.23 7.66
CA GLY A 150 2.80 -2.19 8.67
C GLY A 150 1.32 -2.48 8.62
N SER A 151 0.91 -3.57 9.24
CA SER A 151 -0.49 -3.86 9.53
C SER A 151 -0.67 -4.05 11.03
N ALA A 152 -1.86 -3.74 11.51
CA ALA A 152 -2.24 -3.83 12.91
C ALA A 152 -3.54 -4.63 13.03
N LEU A 153 -3.66 -5.47 14.05
CA LEU A 153 -4.89 -6.16 14.41
C LEU A 153 -5.44 -5.54 15.69
N GLY A 154 -6.52 -4.80 15.60
CA GLY A 154 -7.06 -4.08 16.74
C GLY A 154 -8.17 -3.12 16.36
N GLY A 155 -8.12 -1.91 16.92
CA GLY A 155 -9.08 -0.84 16.67
C GLY A 155 -8.40 0.44 16.18
N MET A 156 -9.09 1.16 15.32
CA MET A 156 -8.68 2.47 14.82
C MET A 156 -9.88 3.42 14.83
N MET A 157 -9.63 4.66 15.18
CA MET A 157 -10.55 5.77 15.00
C MET A 157 -9.97 6.72 13.96
N ARG A 158 -10.73 7.04 12.93
CA ARG A 158 -10.30 7.93 11.85
C ARG A 158 -11.41 8.87 11.43
N GLY A 159 -11.04 9.98 10.83
CA GLY A 159 -12.02 10.94 10.35
C GLY A 159 -11.40 12.24 9.88
N GLY A 160 -12.26 13.24 9.74
CA GLY A 160 -11.83 14.58 9.37
C GLY A 160 -12.94 15.60 9.49
N PHE A 161 -12.55 16.85 9.63
CA PHE A 161 -13.49 17.96 9.71
C PHE A 161 -12.86 19.27 9.20
N PRO A 162 -13.69 20.19 8.68
CA PRO A 162 -13.21 21.50 8.28
C PRO A 162 -12.89 22.36 9.50
N VAL A 163 -11.76 23.06 9.46
CA VAL A 163 -11.24 23.92 10.53
C VAL A 163 -11.30 25.38 10.10
N GLY A 164 -11.54 26.26 11.08
CA GLY A 164 -11.56 27.70 10.90
C GLY A 164 -12.93 28.24 10.42
N SER A 165 -13.14 29.55 10.63
CA SER A 165 -14.40 30.25 10.33
C SER A 165 -14.79 30.19 8.86
N GLN A 166 -13.81 30.13 7.95
CA GLN A 166 -14.03 30.08 6.50
C GLN A 166 -13.95 28.65 5.92
N LYS A 167 -13.75 27.61 6.76
CA LYS A 167 -13.63 26.19 6.34
C LYS A 167 -12.60 25.96 5.23
N LYS A 168 -11.53 26.75 5.21
CA LYS A 168 -10.46 26.70 4.17
C LYS A 168 -9.44 25.60 4.41
N VAL A 169 -9.47 24.96 5.56
CA VAL A 169 -8.54 23.89 5.93
C VAL A 169 -9.35 22.69 6.39
N ASN A 170 -9.03 21.51 5.89
CA ASN A 170 -9.60 20.27 6.37
C ASN A 170 -8.55 19.53 7.19
N LEU A 171 -8.84 19.25 8.44
CA LEU A 171 -8.05 18.36 9.28
C LEU A 171 -8.50 16.93 9.03
N ASN A 172 -7.56 16.01 8.81
CA ASN A 172 -7.77 14.58 8.82
C ASN A 172 -6.95 13.95 9.95
N TYR A 173 -7.46 12.88 10.54
CA TYR A 173 -6.79 12.18 11.63
C TYR A 173 -7.07 10.69 11.60
N ALA A 174 -6.15 9.91 12.14
CA ALA A 174 -6.31 8.50 12.43
C ALA A 174 -5.46 8.14 13.65
N PHE A 175 -6.03 7.38 14.59
CA PHE A 175 -5.35 6.86 15.78
C PHE A 175 -5.70 5.39 15.93
N TYR A 176 -4.72 4.57 16.28
CA TYR A 176 -4.93 3.14 16.42
C TYR A 176 -4.22 2.54 17.62
N PHE A 177 -4.75 1.41 18.03
CA PHE A 177 -4.12 0.50 18.97
C PHE A 177 -4.25 -0.93 18.43
N SER A 178 -3.15 -1.69 18.45
CA SER A 178 -3.13 -3.08 18.04
C SER A 178 -2.67 -4.00 19.15
N SER A 179 -3.17 -5.23 19.11
CA SER A 179 -2.74 -6.34 19.93
C SER A 179 -1.65 -7.14 19.22
N ASN A 180 -0.88 -7.91 20.01
CA ASN A 180 0.00 -8.93 19.45
C ASN A 180 -0.82 -10.12 18.96
N ASN A 181 -0.51 -10.62 17.76
CA ASN A 181 -1.06 -11.85 17.23
C ASN A 181 0.02 -12.60 16.46
N THR A 182 0.18 -13.88 16.76
CA THR A 182 1.19 -14.75 16.13
C THR A 182 0.61 -15.65 15.03
N HIS A 183 -0.71 -15.60 14.78
CA HIS A 183 -1.33 -16.41 13.74
C HIS A 183 -0.82 -16.00 12.36
N HIS A 184 -0.40 -16.94 11.56
CA HIS A 184 0.26 -16.76 10.27
C HIS A 184 -0.36 -15.68 9.35
N LEU A 185 -1.69 -15.65 9.18
CA LEU A 185 -2.37 -14.66 8.33
C LEU A 185 -2.66 -13.32 9.04
N LEU A 186 -2.63 -13.31 10.37
CA LEU A 186 -3.02 -12.17 11.19
C LEU A 186 -1.87 -11.69 12.07
N ALA A 187 -0.65 -12.15 11.80
CA ALA A 187 0.53 -11.79 12.60
C ALA A 187 0.72 -10.27 12.67
N THR A 188 0.74 -9.74 13.88
CA THR A 188 0.94 -8.32 14.16
C THR A 188 1.61 -8.12 15.50
N ASP A 189 2.39 -7.04 15.61
CA ASP A 189 2.98 -6.61 16.87
C ASP A 189 2.01 -5.72 17.64
N ARG A 190 2.11 -5.76 18.98
CA ARG A 190 1.40 -4.80 19.81
C ARG A 190 1.99 -3.41 19.63
N SER A 191 1.19 -2.51 19.08
CA SER A 191 1.64 -1.16 18.73
C SER A 191 0.51 -0.13 18.89
N THR A 192 0.89 1.13 18.93
CA THR A 192 -0.01 2.27 18.90
C THR A 192 0.57 3.35 18.01
N GLY A 193 -0.28 4.21 17.50
CA GLY A 193 0.18 5.31 16.67
C GLY A 193 -0.96 6.06 16.01
N GLY A 194 -0.59 6.92 15.07
CA GLY A 194 -1.58 7.69 14.34
C GLY A 194 -0.96 8.65 13.36
N ARG A 195 -1.85 9.34 12.64
CA ARG A 195 -1.53 10.37 11.67
C ARG A 195 -2.48 11.54 11.85
N ILE A 196 -1.95 12.75 11.68
CA ILE A 196 -2.71 13.99 11.57
C ILE A 196 -2.26 14.68 10.29
N GLY A 197 -3.21 15.16 9.48
CA GLY A 197 -2.96 15.88 8.24
C GLY A 197 -3.86 17.10 8.11
N PHE A 198 -3.35 18.12 7.42
CA PHE A 198 -4.06 19.33 7.07
C PHE A 198 -4.10 19.43 5.55
N PHE A 199 -5.29 19.43 5.00
CA PHE A 199 -5.52 19.63 3.58
C PHE A 199 -6.04 21.05 3.34
N LEU A 200 -5.35 21.77 2.46
CA LEU A 200 -5.69 23.11 2.00
C LEU A 200 -6.32 23.00 0.59
N PRO A 201 -7.64 23.13 0.46
CA PRO A 201 -8.32 22.94 -0.84
C PRO A 201 -7.90 23.94 -1.91
N GLY A 202 -7.62 25.19 -1.53
CA GLY A 202 -7.19 26.23 -2.47
C GLY A 202 -5.96 25.84 -3.27
N PRO A 203 -4.81 25.62 -2.66
CA PRO A 203 -3.59 25.17 -3.33
C PRO A 203 -3.58 23.66 -3.62
N ARG A 204 -4.55 22.88 -3.10
CA ARG A 204 -4.57 21.41 -3.13
C ARG A 204 -3.31 20.80 -2.52
N LEU A 205 -2.94 21.31 -1.36
CA LEU A 205 -1.77 20.89 -0.59
C LEU A 205 -2.22 20.14 0.66
N GLU A 206 -1.70 18.96 0.87
CA GLU A 206 -1.78 18.23 2.14
C GLU A 206 -0.39 18.21 2.78
N ILE A 207 -0.32 18.48 4.08
CA ILE A 207 0.84 18.29 4.94
C ILE A 207 0.40 17.56 6.19
N GLY A 208 1.25 16.67 6.70
CA GLY A 208 0.88 15.94 7.90
C GLY A 208 2.07 15.30 8.60
N ALA A 209 1.77 14.77 9.78
CA ALA A 209 2.72 14.08 10.63
C ALA A 209 2.16 12.73 11.07
N SER A 210 3.04 11.79 11.33
CA SER A 210 2.70 10.44 11.77
C SER A 210 3.62 10.01 12.90
N PHE A 211 3.09 9.18 13.78
CA PHE A 211 3.84 8.57 14.87
C PHE A 211 3.39 7.12 15.05
N GLN A 212 4.33 6.25 15.34
CA GLN A 212 4.09 4.84 15.66
C GLN A 212 5.05 4.39 16.75
N GLN A 213 4.56 3.59 17.68
CA GLN A 213 5.36 2.99 18.76
C GLN A 213 5.05 1.52 18.90
N LEU A 214 6.07 0.68 18.90
CA LEU A 214 5.98 -0.70 19.36
C LEU A 214 5.92 -0.73 20.89
N LEU A 215 4.96 -1.48 21.43
CA LEU A 215 4.72 -1.57 22.88
C LEU A 215 5.33 -2.82 23.50
N GLN A 216 6.03 -3.62 22.72
CA GLN A 216 6.71 -4.84 23.15
C GLN A 216 8.15 -4.88 22.65
N GLY A 217 8.97 -5.76 23.20
CA GLY A 217 10.39 -5.84 22.87
C GLY A 217 11.13 -4.54 23.19
N ASN A 218 11.90 -4.05 22.23
CA ASN A 218 12.74 -2.86 22.40
C ASN A 218 11.96 -1.52 22.43
N ARG A 219 10.63 -1.56 22.37
CA ARG A 219 9.75 -0.37 22.39
C ARG A 219 10.19 0.75 21.43
N SER A 220 10.62 0.37 20.24
CA SER A 220 11.04 1.33 19.23
C SER A 220 9.88 2.22 18.77
N HIS A 221 10.22 3.42 18.34
CA HIS A 221 9.24 4.33 17.77
C HIS A 221 9.73 4.89 16.42
N ALA A 222 8.77 5.30 15.60
CA ALA A 222 9.02 6.01 14.37
C ALA A 222 8.14 7.27 14.33
N ALA A 223 8.70 8.35 13.81
CA ALA A 223 7.99 9.59 13.51
C ALA A 223 8.20 9.94 12.05
N GLY A 224 7.20 10.53 11.42
CA GLY A 224 7.28 10.90 10.01
C GLY A 224 6.53 12.19 9.70
N LEU A 225 6.97 12.84 8.63
CA LEU A 225 6.32 13.99 8.02
C LEU A 225 6.01 13.65 6.57
N HIS A 226 4.90 14.14 6.04
CA HIS A 226 4.57 13.96 4.63
C HIS A 226 3.94 15.22 4.05
N ALA A 227 4.08 15.37 2.74
CA ALA A 227 3.42 16.39 1.96
C ALA A 227 2.96 15.82 0.61
N GLU A 228 1.78 16.23 0.15
CA GLU A 228 1.28 15.98 -1.21
C GLU A 228 0.72 17.28 -1.77
N TRP A 229 1.18 17.67 -2.97
CA TRP A 229 0.74 18.87 -3.65
C TRP A 229 0.31 18.57 -5.09
N GLN A 230 -0.89 19.03 -5.44
CA GLN A 230 -1.49 18.88 -6.76
C GLN A 230 -1.93 20.26 -7.29
N PRO A 231 -1.04 21.05 -7.89
CA PRO A 231 -1.37 22.41 -8.34
C PRO A 231 -2.53 22.43 -9.34
N ASN A 232 -3.47 23.36 -9.18
CA ASN A 232 -4.71 23.41 -9.96
C ASN A 232 -4.51 23.59 -11.48
N LYS A 233 -3.41 24.21 -11.90
CA LYS A 233 -3.17 24.57 -13.31
C LYS A 233 -2.28 23.58 -14.05
N LEU A 234 -1.65 22.67 -13.36
CA LEU A 234 -0.70 21.70 -13.92
C LEU A 234 -1.14 20.27 -13.60
N PRO A 235 -1.07 19.34 -14.55
CA PRO A 235 -1.31 17.93 -14.30
C PRO A 235 -0.10 17.28 -13.59
N LEU A 236 0.33 17.89 -12.51
CA LEU A 236 1.49 17.56 -11.70
C LEU A 236 1.03 17.12 -10.31
N THR A 237 1.63 16.06 -9.79
CA THR A 237 1.54 15.68 -8.40
C THR A 237 2.95 15.60 -7.82
N LEU A 238 3.20 16.35 -6.75
CA LEU A 238 4.43 16.25 -5.97
C LEU A 238 4.12 15.61 -4.63
N ARG A 239 4.94 14.65 -4.23
CA ARG A 239 4.79 13.90 -2.98
C ARG A 239 6.14 13.80 -2.29
N SER A 240 6.11 13.82 -0.98
CA SER A 240 7.31 13.62 -0.17
C SER A 240 6.95 13.00 1.17
N GLU A 241 7.84 12.17 1.67
CA GLU A 241 7.75 11.61 3.01
C GLU A 241 9.14 11.52 3.62
N TYR A 242 9.27 11.98 4.86
CA TYR A 242 10.43 11.80 5.70
C TYR A 242 10.05 10.92 6.89
N VAL A 243 10.91 10.01 7.26
CA VAL A 243 10.73 9.15 8.43
C VAL A 243 12.02 9.06 9.23
N HIS A 244 11.86 9.08 10.53
CA HIS A 244 12.92 8.81 11.50
C HIS A 244 12.47 7.70 12.46
N SER A 245 13.26 6.65 12.59
CA SER A 245 13.02 5.57 13.53
C SER A 245 14.14 5.53 14.57
N SER A 246 13.77 5.50 15.85
CA SER A 246 14.73 5.24 16.93
C SER A 246 14.87 3.74 17.15
N GLY A 247 16.05 3.23 16.84
CA GLY A 247 16.53 1.95 17.35
C GLY A 247 16.16 0.72 16.58
N LEU A 248 15.60 0.76 15.33
CA LEU A 248 15.33 -0.51 14.68
C LEU A 248 15.43 -0.57 13.14
N LYS A 249 15.15 0.51 12.40
CA LYS A 249 15.02 0.33 10.94
C LYS A 249 15.72 1.41 10.12
N GLY A 250 16.33 2.39 10.77
CA GLY A 250 16.93 3.53 10.10
C GLY A 250 15.97 4.68 9.86
N SER A 251 16.40 5.61 9.04
CA SER A 251 15.68 6.85 8.71
C SER A 251 15.81 7.11 7.23
N GLY A 252 14.96 7.95 6.67
CA GLY A 252 15.10 8.29 5.26
C GLY A 252 14.01 9.23 4.77
N TYR A 253 14.12 9.57 3.50
CA TYR A 253 13.11 10.38 2.82
C TYR A 253 13.02 9.99 1.34
N TRP A 254 11.91 10.37 0.74
CA TRP A 254 11.73 10.35 -0.70
C TRP A 254 10.92 11.56 -1.15
N ILE A 255 11.20 12.00 -2.37
CA ILE A 255 10.46 13.04 -3.08
C ILE A 255 10.12 12.49 -4.45
N GLU A 256 8.84 12.47 -4.80
CA GLU A 256 8.31 11.96 -6.06
C GLU A 256 7.55 13.05 -6.80
N SER A 257 7.78 13.14 -8.10
CA SER A 257 6.99 13.95 -9.02
C SER A 257 6.33 13.05 -10.05
N VAL A 258 5.05 13.30 -10.31
CA VAL A 258 4.26 12.61 -11.35
C VAL A 258 3.62 13.65 -12.23
N TYR A 259 3.91 13.60 -13.52
CA TYR A 259 3.39 14.55 -14.51
C TYR A 259 2.65 13.82 -15.62
N ARG A 260 1.36 14.09 -15.80
CA ARG A 260 0.54 13.52 -16.87
C ARG A 260 0.49 14.48 -18.06
N LEU A 261 0.88 14.02 -19.25
CA LEU A 261 0.91 14.84 -20.46
C LEU A 261 -0.49 15.07 -21.06
N SER A 262 -1.49 15.27 -20.22
CA SER A 262 -2.90 15.44 -20.61
C SER A 262 -3.15 16.68 -21.48
N GLN A 263 -2.26 17.67 -21.42
CA GLN A 263 -2.33 18.91 -22.20
C GLN A 263 -1.77 18.76 -23.61
N VAL A 264 -0.99 17.69 -23.89
CA VAL A 264 -0.43 17.41 -25.22
C VAL A 264 -1.32 16.41 -25.94
N PRO A 265 -1.98 16.78 -27.06
CA PRO A 265 -3.04 15.97 -27.68
C PRO A 265 -2.67 14.52 -27.97
N TYR A 266 -1.47 14.27 -28.50
CA TYR A 266 -1.00 12.93 -28.87
C TYR A 266 -0.41 12.13 -27.68
N MET A 267 -0.14 12.80 -26.56
CA MET A 267 0.50 12.20 -25.36
C MET A 267 -0.42 12.16 -24.15
N ARG A 268 -1.73 12.38 -24.31
CA ARG A 268 -2.70 12.43 -23.18
C ARG A 268 -2.73 11.17 -22.32
N ARG A 269 -2.27 10.05 -22.87
CA ARG A 269 -2.21 8.75 -22.20
C ARG A 269 -0.86 8.48 -21.54
N LEU A 270 0.08 9.41 -21.66
CA LEU A 270 1.43 9.27 -21.12
C LEU A 270 1.53 10.00 -19.76
N GLU A 271 2.19 9.33 -18.83
CA GLU A 271 2.52 9.84 -17.50
C GLU A 271 3.99 9.59 -17.24
N LEU A 272 4.69 10.61 -16.80
CA LEU A 272 6.10 10.56 -16.41
C LEU A 272 6.19 10.62 -14.89
N ALA A 273 7.07 9.84 -14.31
CA ALA A 273 7.33 9.86 -12.88
C ALA A 273 8.83 9.90 -12.61
N GLY A 274 9.23 10.65 -11.58
CA GLY A 274 10.60 10.69 -11.10
C GLY A 274 10.62 10.70 -9.59
N ARG A 275 11.56 9.97 -8.96
CA ARG A 275 11.73 9.94 -7.51
C ARG A 275 13.20 9.99 -7.16
N ALA A 276 13.54 10.84 -6.19
CA ALA A 276 14.81 10.84 -5.50
C ALA A 276 14.59 10.42 -4.06
N GLN A 277 15.47 9.57 -3.52
CA GLN A 277 15.31 9.00 -2.19
C GLN A 277 16.65 8.68 -1.55
N GLN A 278 16.66 8.75 -0.23
CA GLN A 278 17.82 8.41 0.57
C GLN A 278 17.36 7.67 1.84
N PHE A 279 18.11 6.65 2.19
CA PHE A 279 17.95 5.87 3.40
C PHE A 279 19.25 5.90 4.20
N PHE A 280 19.13 6.11 5.50
CA PHE A 280 20.20 6.07 6.48
C PHE A 280 19.98 4.87 7.37
N ALA A 281 20.86 3.89 7.30
CA ALA A 281 20.80 2.68 8.12
C ALA A 281 21.03 3.01 9.60
N ASP A 282 20.41 2.25 10.50
CA ASP A 282 20.74 2.38 11.91
C ASP A 282 22.13 1.76 12.17
N PRO A 283 23.13 2.52 12.65
CA PRO A 283 24.49 2.03 12.87
C PRO A 283 24.58 0.95 13.95
N LYS A 284 23.53 0.75 14.73
CA LYS A 284 23.44 -0.29 15.76
C LYS A 284 22.97 -1.64 15.22
N LEU A 285 22.46 -1.69 13.98
CA LEU A 285 22.01 -2.91 13.36
C LEU A 285 23.16 -3.54 12.52
N THR A 286 23.40 -4.80 12.77
CA THR A 286 24.22 -5.59 11.82
C THR A 286 23.43 -5.86 10.54
N SER A 287 24.09 -6.08 9.41
CA SER A 287 23.42 -6.38 8.13
C SER A 287 22.48 -7.59 8.23
N ALA A 288 22.84 -8.61 9.04
CA ALA A 288 21.99 -9.78 9.28
C ALA A 288 20.72 -9.43 10.08
N GLN A 289 20.80 -8.51 11.03
CA GLN A 289 19.63 -8.03 11.78
C GLN A 289 18.74 -7.16 10.91
N ALA A 290 19.32 -6.27 10.10
CA ALA A 290 18.59 -5.44 9.14
C ALA A 290 17.81 -6.31 8.16
N SER A 291 18.43 -7.34 7.57
CA SER A 291 17.77 -8.29 6.66
C SER A 291 16.58 -9.00 7.30
N ARG A 292 16.71 -9.44 8.57
CA ARG A 292 15.61 -10.08 9.31
C ARG A 292 14.43 -9.13 9.56
N LEU A 293 14.70 -7.84 9.67
CA LEU A 293 13.68 -6.79 9.85
C LEU A 293 13.14 -6.26 8.51
N GLY A 294 13.66 -6.76 7.38
CA GLY A 294 13.34 -6.26 6.05
C GLY A 294 13.84 -4.84 5.79
N ALA A 295 14.80 -4.36 6.62
CA ALA A 295 15.41 -3.05 6.48
C ALA A 295 16.69 -3.13 5.63
N LEU A 296 17.12 -1.99 5.08
CA LEU A 296 18.42 -1.87 4.42
C LEU A 296 19.53 -1.88 5.50
N GLY A 297 20.59 -2.65 5.26
CA GLY A 297 21.70 -2.76 6.20
C GLY A 297 22.77 -1.69 6.05
N GLU A 298 22.61 -0.78 5.10
CA GLU A 298 23.58 0.26 4.75
C GLU A 298 22.90 1.51 4.21
N ASP A 299 23.60 2.65 4.27
CA ASP A 299 23.16 3.92 3.71
C ASP A 299 23.00 3.77 2.20
N THR A 300 21.86 4.18 1.70
CA THR A 300 21.47 3.97 0.30
C THR A 300 20.86 5.22 -0.30
N ASN A 301 21.35 5.63 -1.45
CA ASN A 301 20.77 6.67 -2.29
C ASN A 301 20.16 6.02 -3.53
N GLN A 302 19.01 6.48 -3.99
CA GLN A 302 18.40 5.96 -5.21
C GLN A 302 17.67 7.06 -5.96
N GLY A 303 17.86 7.07 -7.28
CA GLY A 303 17.06 7.86 -8.21
C GLY A 303 16.27 6.94 -9.12
N ASP A 304 14.97 7.20 -9.27
CA ASP A 304 14.06 6.45 -10.12
C ASP A 304 13.44 7.35 -11.17
N PHE A 305 13.26 6.83 -12.37
CA PHE A 305 12.49 7.45 -13.45
C PHE A 305 11.55 6.41 -14.05
N GLY A 306 10.33 6.81 -14.40
CA GLY A 306 9.35 5.90 -14.98
C GLY A 306 8.42 6.58 -15.97
N VAL A 307 7.90 5.74 -16.86
CA VAL A 307 6.93 6.09 -17.89
C VAL A 307 5.77 5.13 -17.81
N ASN A 308 4.56 5.67 -17.72
CA ASN A 308 3.32 4.91 -17.75
C ASN A 308 2.52 5.30 -18.98
N TYR A 309 2.02 4.32 -19.71
CA TYR A 309 1.15 4.53 -20.87
C TYR A 309 -0.19 3.80 -20.67
N TYR A 310 -1.28 4.55 -20.65
CA TYR A 310 -2.62 4.02 -20.48
C TYR A 310 -3.16 3.51 -21.83
N LEU A 311 -2.98 2.21 -22.10
CA LEU A 311 -3.46 1.53 -23.31
C LEU A 311 -4.98 1.64 -23.42
N LEU A 312 -5.66 1.32 -22.32
CA LEU A 312 -7.10 1.44 -22.13
C LEU A 312 -7.37 2.15 -20.79
N ARG A 313 -8.63 2.41 -20.48
CA ARG A 313 -9.04 3.00 -19.18
C ARG A 313 -8.51 2.21 -17.98
N ASP A 314 -8.49 0.89 -18.12
CA ASP A 314 -8.15 -0.04 -17.05
C ASP A 314 -6.90 -0.89 -17.32
N VAL A 315 -6.16 -0.58 -18.40
CA VAL A 315 -4.90 -1.26 -18.78
C VAL A 315 -3.78 -0.24 -18.90
N ARG A 316 -2.69 -0.46 -18.15
CA ARG A 316 -1.52 0.42 -18.14
C ARG A 316 -0.25 -0.38 -18.40
N ALA A 317 0.53 0.03 -19.37
CA ALA A 317 1.92 -0.37 -19.57
C ALA A 317 2.81 0.55 -18.74
N SER A 318 3.83 0.01 -18.09
CA SER A 318 4.77 0.74 -17.25
C SER A 318 6.18 0.30 -17.55
N ALA A 319 7.10 1.25 -17.59
CA ALA A 319 8.54 1.02 -17.62
C ALA A 319 9.21 1.98 -16.63
N SER A 320 10.10 1.47 -15.81
CA SER A 320 10.87 2.31 -14.88
C SER A 320 12.32 1.85 -14.79
N TYR A 321 13.18 2.82 -14.58
CA TYR A 321 14.60 2.64 -14.31
C TYR A 321 14.95 3.29 -13.00
N GLY A 322 15.71 2.60 -12.15
CA GLY A 322 16.29 3.10 -10.92
C GLY A 322 17.80 2.87 -10.90
N ARG A 323 18.53 3.84 -10.37
CA ARG A 323 19.94 3.70 -10.04
C ARG A 323 20.08 3.81 -8.53
N GLN A 324 20.57 2.72 -7.94
CA GLN A 324 20.81 2.62 -6.51
C GLN A 324 22.31 2.68 -6.25
N PHE A 325 22.68 3.52 -5.28
CA PHE A 325 24.06 3.67 -4.78
C PHE A 325 24.05 3.25 -3.31
N ALA A 326 24.68 2.10 -3.02
CA ALA A 326 24.86 1.60 -1.68
C ALA A 326 26.35 1.42 -1.43
N PHE A 327 26.78 1.40 -0.16
CA PHE A 327 28.20 1.28 0.16
C PHE A 327 28.75 -0.04 -0.39
N GLY A 328 29.58 0.04 -1.43
CA GLY A 328 30.25 -1.10 -2.05
C GLY A 328 29.51 -1.80 -3.20
N LYS A 329 28.25 -1.46 -3.48
CA LYS A 329 27.50 -2.06 -4.62
C LYS A 329 26.50 -1.07 -5.23
N ASP A 330 26.78 -0.64 -6.45
CA ASP A 330 25.81 0.07 -7.27
C ASP A 330 24.90 -0.93 -8.02
N ALA A 331 23.62 -0.67 -8.09
CA ALA A 331 22.67 -1.50 -8.83
C ALA A 331 21.83 -0.68 -9.81
N ASN A 332 21.59 -1.26 -10.98
CA ASN A 332 20.60 -0.78 -11.93
C ASN A 332 19.34 -1.62 -11.78
N LEU A 333 18.21 -0.95 -11.58
CA LEU A 333 16.92 -1.56 -11.37
C LEU A 333 16.02 -1.20 -12.55
N TRP A 334 15.58 -2.20 -13.30
CA TRP A 334 14.60 -2.01 -14.36
C TRP A 334 13.33 -2.76 -14.02
N VAL A 335 12.18 -2.15 -14.27
CA VAL A 335 10.89 -2.82 -14.15
C VAL A 335 10.05 -2.45 -15.37
N VAL A 336 9.60 -3.46 -16.09
CA VAL A 336 8.71 -3.31 -17.25
C VAL A 336 7.52 -4.23 -17.07
N GLY A 337 6.31 -3.78 -17.39
CA GLY A 337 5.16 -4.67 -17.31
C GLY A 337 3.83 -4.02 -17.60
N LEU A 338 2.79 -4.80 -17.34
CA LEU A 338 1.40 -4.44 -17.56
C LEU A 338 0.62 -4.55 -16.26
N THR A 339 -0.33 -3.65 -16.07
CA THR A 339 -1.29 -3.71 -14.97
C THR A 339 -2.70 -3.58 -15.54
N TYR A 340 -3.60 -4.46 -15.12
CA TYR A 340 -5.03 -4.40 -15.40
C TYR A 340 -5.80 -4.17 -14.10
N ARG A 341 -6.68 -3.19 -14.08
CA ARG A 341 -7.61 -2.92 -12.99
C ARG A 341 -8.97 -3.52 -13.32
N PHE A 342 -9.58 -4.22 -12.38
CA PHE A 342 -10.93 -4.74 -12.53
C PHE A 342 -11.87 -4.20 -11.45
N ILE A 343 -13.15 -4.05 -11.82
CA ILE A 343 -14.24 -3.67 -10.92
C ILE A 343 -15.45 -4.52 -11.31
N VAL A 344 -15.90 -5.39 -10.39
CA VAL A 344 -16.98 -6.33 -10.61
C VAL A 344 -18.03 -6.15 -9.52
N PRO A 345 -19.19 -5.57 -9.83
CA PRO A 345 -20.33 -5.57 -8.92
C PRO A 345 -20.83 -7.02 -8.71
N LEU A 346 -21.06 -7.42 -7.47
CA LEU A 346 -21.51 -8.77 -7.10
C LEU A 346 -23.03 -8.86 -6.85
N GLY A 347 -23.80 -7.87 -7.26
CA GLY A 347 -25.26 -7.82 -7.14
C GLY A 347 -25.98 -8.57 -8.27
N PRO A 348 -27.29 -8.85 -8.12
CA PRO A 348 -28.09 -9.44 -9.17
C PRO A 348 -28.04 -8.57 -10.44
N LYS A 349 -27.86 -9.21 -11.60
CA LYS A 349 -27.90 -8.54 -12.92
C LYS A 349 -29.29 -7.96 -13.14
N GLY A 350 -29.49 -6.69 -12.84
CA GLY A 350 -30.81 -6.07 -12.94
C GLY A 350 -30.87 -4.57 -12.72
N GLY A 351 -29.75 -3.88 -12.75
CA GLY A 351 -29.72 -2.41 -12.73
C GLY A 351 -28.56 -1.93 -13.60
N ALA A 352 -28.86 -1.45 -14.80
CA ALA A 352 -27.92 -0.65 -15.56
C ALA A 352 -27.55 0.58 -14.72
N LEU A 353 -26.26 0.78 -14.51
CA LEU A 353 -25.69 2.04 -14.03
C LEU A 353 -25.66 3.04 -15.19
#